data_2a26af3f1a21d7cf7c6e33ab6c598100
#
_entry.id   2a26af3f1a21d7cf7c6e33ab6c598100
#
_cell.length_a   1.000
_cell.length_b   1.000
_cell.length_c   1.000
_cell.angle_alpha   90.00
_cell.angle_beta   90.00
_cell.angle_gamma   90.00
#
_symmetry.space_group_name_H-M   'P 1'
#
loop_
_entity.id
_entity.type
_entity.pdbx_description
1 polymer ?
#
loop_
_entity_poly.entity_id
_entity_poly.type
_entity_poly.pdbx_seq_one_letter_code
_entity_poly.pdbx_strand_id
1 'polypeptide(L)'
;MLIRTVAASLALLVVLAVTGAVAGPAWEPEPVGEHLRPATTSTAIGGTTPGAGAPGDYEVRESPVTVRITDDVEVGGLLREPVGAPDGRPGVVFVHGAGTGKAADAFTLAATALASAGVTTLVPDKRLDTYSTRHRDYEAMARDYARSVEYLREVPGVDPDDVGVYAESEGAWVSPVMMVDDPRLAFQILVSAPVVPPRQQAAYAVDNYLRNTEVPQGVFRAIPRAVGMRLPGGGFEYADFDVRPWLTQQEDPVLAVYGTNDASMPLEQGARELMADAPDVTVRFYERANHGINVETPDGLVLHPDFAADLADWVLGLPRTASAPPQVAGDQPEQLYLAAPVPQPAWYGDGDWLVGVVITAVLLLVAGPVLLGGVALARRRPGRPGARLARGLRGPLAGLGAGAVVTTAGLVAYLAAVARLALDYEKDALVVQGGWVAVRALGIATVVAAAVLVNRLRDTRGRLAAATGVEPREPQGASAVVVRVAFWAVVAGATALLVTLAYWGVYQLGI
;
A
#
# COMPACT_ATOMS: atom_id res chain seq x y z
N MET A 1 32.21 -35.50 -0.11
CA MET A 1 31.40 -34.62 0.71
C MET A 1 30.85 -33.43 -0.08
N LEU A 2 31.66 -32.69 -0.81
CA LEU A 2 31.23 -31.50 -1.59
C LEU A 2 30.07 -31.81 -2.55
N ILE A 3 30.22 -32.79 -3.45
CA ILE A 3 29.18 -33.16 -4.45
C ILE A 3 27.83 -33.49 -3.77
N ARG A 4 27.86 -34.25 -2.66
CA ARG A 4 26.63 -34.59 -1.91
C ARG A 4 25.98 -33.35 -1.29
N THR A 5 26.79 -32.40 -0.81
CA THR A 5 26.27 -31.15 -0.24
C THR A 5 25.64 -30.28 -1.32
N VAL A 6 26.31 -30.14 -2.48
CA VAL A 6 25.74 -29.40 -3.62
C VAL A 6 24.42 -30.03 -4.08
N ALA A 7 24.39 -31.36 -4.29
CA ALA A 7 23.17 -32.04 -4.70
C ALA A 7 22.02 -31.89 -3.68
N ALA A 8 22.32 -32.00 -2.37
CA ALA A 8 21.32 -31.81 -1.31
C ALA A 8 20.85 -30.33 -1.24
N SER A 9 21.74 -29.36 -1.43
CA SER A 9 21.37 -27.95 -1.46
C SER A 9 20.46 -27.64 -2.64
N LEU A 10 20.79 -28.12 -3.84
CA LEU A 10 19.97 -27.95 -5.03
C LEU A 10 18.57 -28.59 -4.84
N ALA A 11 18.51 -29.81 -4.31
CA ALA A 11 17.23 -30.47 -4.04
C ALA A 11 16.37 -29.68 -3.05
N LEU A 12 16.96 -29.17 -1.94
CA LEU A 12 16.25 -28.34 -0.98
C LEU A 12 15.80 -27.01 -1.59
N LEU A 13 16.64 -26.35 -2.40
CA LEU A 13 16.27 -25.11 -3.09
C LEU A 13 15.10 -25.34 -4.06
N VAL A 14 15.11 -26.44 -4.82
CA VAL A 14 14.00 -26.79 -5.73
C VAL A 14 12.72 -27.03 -4.92
N VAL A 15 12.79 -27.79 -3.81
CA VAL A 15 11.61 -28.01 -2.95
C VAL A 15 11.07 -26.69 -2.41
N LEU A 16 11.93 -25.81 -1.91
CA LEU A 16 11.51 -24.51 -1.38
C LEU A 16 10.96 -23.60 -2.48
N ALA A 17 11.58 -23.62 -3.67
CA ALA A 17 11.08 -22.85 -4.82
C ALA A 17 9.67 -23.30 -5.26
N VAL A 18 9.46 -24.63 -5.37
CA VAL A 18 8.15 -25.21 -5.70
C VAL A 18 7.14 -24.89 -4.60
N THR A 19 7.51 -25.07 -3.32
CA THR A 19 6.64 -24.71 -2.19
C THR A 19 6.22 -23.25 -2.28
N GLY A 20 7.15 -22.34 -2.49
CA GLY A 20 6.84 -20.91 -2.61
C GLY A 20 6.00 -20.57 -3.85
N ALA A 21 6.16 -21.32 -4.95
CA ALA A 21 5.38 -21.12 -6.16
C ALA A 21 3.91 -21.54 -6.00
N VAL A 22 3.67 -22.65 -5.27
CA VAL A 22 2.33 -23.25 -5.13
C VAL A 22 1.57 -22.70 -3.92
N ALA A 23 2.27 -22.31 -2.86
CA ALA A 23 1.65 -21.94 -1.59
C ALA A 23 1.03 -20.54 -1.56
N GLY A 24 1.36 -19.65 -2.47
CA GLY A 24 0.83 -18.30 -2.48
C GLY A 24 0.11 -17.93 -3.76
N PRO A 25 -0.77 -16.93 -3.72
CA PRO A 25 -1.44 -16.43 -4.92
C PRO A 25 -0.42 -15.91 -5.94
N ALA A 26 -0.72 -16.10 -7.21
CA ALA A 26 -0.07 -15.42 -8.33
C ALA A 26 -0.95 -14.26 -8.77
N TRP A 27 -0.34 -13.15 -9.16
CA TRP A 27 -1.01 -11.98 -9.69
C TRP A 27 -0.13 -11.37 -10.78
N GLU A 28 -0.70 -11.24 -11.95
CA GLU A 28 -0.03 -10.68 -13.12
C GLU A 28 -1.04 -9.72 -13.77
N PRO A 29 -0.87 -8.41 -13.61
CA PRO A 29 -1.74 -7.43 -14.24
C PRO A 29 -1.54 -7.44 -15.76
N GLU A 30 -2.63 -7.23 -16.49
CA GLU A 30 -2.62 -7.16 -17.95
C GLU A 30 -2.02 -5.81 -18.40
N PRO A 31 -1.22 -5.78 -19.48
CA PRO A 31 -0.80 -4.53 -20.10
C PRO A 31 -2.02 -3.73 -20.60
N VAL A 32 -1.91 -2.40 -20.57
CA VAL A 32 -2.92 -1.54 -21.19
C VAL A 32 -2.89 -1.76 -22.69
N GLY A 33 -4.00 -2.24 -23.26
CA GLY A 33 -4.09 -2.59 -24.68
C GLY A 33 -4.27 -1.38 -25.59
N GLU A 34 -5.00 -0.37 -25.13
CA GLU A 34 -5.25 0.87 -25.86
C GLU A 34 -5.06 2.06 -24.93
N HIS A 35 -4.18 2.97 -25.27
CA HIS A 35 -3.90 4.15 -24.48
C HIS A 35 -4.94 5.26 -24.69
N LEU A 36 -5.29 5.95 -23.61
CA LEU A 36 -6.11 7.16 -23.67
C LEU A 36 -5.32 8.28 -24.33
N ARG A 37 -5.92 8.96 -25.30
CA ARG A 37 -5.28 10.05 -26.03
C ARG A 37 -6.03 11.35 -25.82
N PRO A 38 -5.45 12.31 -25.10
CA PRO A 38 -6.01 13.65 -25.01
C PRO A 38 -6.15 14.29 -26.39
N ALA A 39 -7.23 15.03 -26.60
CA ALA A 39 -7.52 15.68 -27.88
C ALA A 39 -6.59 16.87 -28.15
N THR A 40 -6.04 17.47 -27.12
CA THR A 40 -5.10 18.60 -27.15
C THR A 40 -4.22 18.58 -25.90
N THR A 41 -3.05 19.18 -25.97
CA THR A 41 -2.16 19.37 -24.81
C THR A 41 -2.59 20.52 -23.89
N SER A 42 -3.46 21.42 -24.36
CA SER A 42 -4.02 22.49 -23.52
C SER A 42 -5.08 21.92 -22.59
N THR A 43 -4.96 22.19 -21.31
CA THR A 43 -5.92 21.82 -20.27
C THR A 43 -7.10 22.78 -20.16
N ALA A 44 -7.06 23.91 -20.88
CA ALA A 44 -8.06 24.97 -20.79
C ALA A 44 -9.51 24.44 -20.88
N ILE A 45 -10.37 24.97 -20.05
CA ILE A 45 -11.79 24.63 -19.98
C ILE A 45 -12.57 25.38 -21.04
N GLY A 46 -13.28 24.67 -21.92
CA GLY A 46 -14.19 25.27 -22.87
C GLY A 46 -15.49 25.72 -22.20
N GLY A 47 -16.22 26.62 -22.84
CA GLY A 47 -17.53 27.09 -22.37
C GLY A 47 -17.49 28.06 -21.18
N THR A 48 -16.33 28.63 -20.87
CA THR A 48 -16.12 29.57 -19.75
C THR A 48 -17.01 30.81 -19.86
N THR A 49 -17.34 31.40 -18.72
CA THR A 49 -18.13 32.65 -18.66
C THR A 49 -17.21 33.87 -18.82
N PRO A 50 -17.41 34.71 -19.84
CA PRO A 50 -16.65 35.96 -19.94
C PRO A 50 -16.88 36.82 -18.68
N GLY A 51 -15.77 37.20 -18.02
CA GLY A 51 -15.80 37.97 -16.78
C GLY A 51 -16.08 37.14 -15.50
N ALA A 52 -16.04 35.82 -15.58
CA ALA A 52 -15.92 35.00 -14.39
C ALA A 52 -14.61 35.37 -13.66
N GLY A 53 -14.61 35.22 -12.32
CA GLY A 53 -13.43 35.53 -11.53
C GLY A 53 -12.27 34.58 -11.84
N ALA A 54 -11.06 35.10 -11.76
CA ALA A 54 -9.83 34.33 -11.93
C ALA A 54 -9.08 34.23 -10.59
N PRO A 55 -8.23 33.23 -10.38
CA PRO A 55 -7.38 33.16 -9.19
C PRO A 55 -6.58 34.45 -9.00
N GLY A 56 -6.74 35.08 -7.83
CA GLY A 56 -6.11 36.35 -7.47
C GLY A 56 -7.01 37.59 -7.61
N ASP A 57 -8.22 37.48 -8.17
CA ASP A 57 -9.13 38.63 -8.33
C ASP A 57 -9.71 39.12 -7.00
N TYR A 58 -9.82 38.23 -5.99
CA TYR A 58 -10.34 38.57 -4.68
C TYR A 58 -9.30 38.31 -3.58
N GLU A 59 -9.29 39.22 -2.59
CA GLU A 59 -8.63 38.94 -1.32
C GLU A 59 -9.39 37.82 -0.58
N VAL A 60 -8.65 36.90 0.05
CA VAL A 60 -9.22 35.76 0.74
C VAL A 60 -9.22 35.97 2.25
N ARG A 61 -10.39 35.95 2.86
CA ARG A 61 -10.54 35.89 4.32
C ARG A 61 -10.58 34.44 4.75
N GLU A 62 -9.58 33.99 5.53
CA GLU A 62 -9.58 32.68 6.16
C GLU A 62 -10.06 32.76 7.59
N SER A 63 -10.96 31.85 7.98
CA SER A 63 -11.53 31.79 9.32
C SER A 63 -11.60 30.35 9.80
N PRO A 64 -11.14 30.05 11.04
CA PRO A 64 -11.37 28.75 11.65
C PRO A 64 -12.85 28.60 11.99
N VAL A 65 -13.39 27.42 11.71
CA VAL A 65 -14.80 27.09 11.98
C VAL A 65 -14.90 25.75 12.70
N THR A 66 -16.06 25.48 13.27
CA THR A 66 -16.41 24.20 13.88
C THR A 66 -17.65 23.64 13.20
N VAL A 67 -17.54 22.41 12.70
CA VAL A 67 -18.65 21.70 12.06
C VAL A 67 -19.14 20.60 13.00
N ARG A 68 -20.43 20.58 13.29
CA ARG A 68 -21.05 19.54 14.11
C ARG A 68 -21.37 18.33 13.24
N ILE A 69 -20.71 17.20 13.53
CA ILE A 69 -20.93 15.93 12.83
C ILE A 69 -22.07 15.13 13.44
N THR A 70 -22.07 15.00 14.78
CA THR A 70 -23.15 14.40 15.57
C THR A 70 -23.43 15.26 16.80
N ASP A 71 -24.37 14.87 17.66
CA ASP A 71 -24.65 15.60 18.89
C ASP A 71 -23.42 15.71 19.81
N ASP A 72 -22.52 14.71 19.76
CA ASP A 72 -21.38 14.59 20.65
C ASP A 72 -20.02 14.81 19.92
N VAL A 73 -20.02 14.97 18.60
CA VAL A 73 -18.78 15.06 17.80
C VAL A 73 -18.78 16.32 16.96
N GLU A 74 -17.75 17.11 17.16
CA GLU A 74 -17.45 18.29 16.35
C GLU A 74 -16.05 18.15 15.73
N VAL A 75 -15.86 18.68 14.51
CA VAL A 75 -14.58 18.78 13.85
C VAL A 75 -14.26 20.24 13.55
N GLY A 76 -12.97 20.58 13.56
CA GLY A 76 -12.50 21.88 13.09
C GLY A 76 -12.56 21.97 11.57
N GLY A 77 -12.38 23.17 11.04
CA GLY A 77 -12.25 23.42 9.62
C GLY A 77 -11.73 24.83 9.33
N LEU A 78 -11.35 25.05 8.08
CA LEU A 78 -10.96 26.36 7.55
C LEU A 78 -11.94 26.80 6.46
N LEU A 79 -12.67 27.86 6.74
CA LEU A 79 -13.53 28.53 5.77
C LEU A 79 -12.74 29.65 5.11
N ARG A 80 -12.72 29.66 3.75
CA ARG A 80 -12.13 30.74 2.96
C ARG A 80 -13.20 31.42 2.15
N GLU A 81 -13.32 32.72 2.31
CA GLU A 81 -14.34 33.57 1.67
C GLU A 81 -13.67 34.64 0.81
N PRO A 82 -14.14 34.85 -0.44
CA PRO A 82 -13.68 35.94 -1.27
C PRO A 82 -14.23 37.27 -0.74
N VAL A 83 -13.36 38.22 -0.40
CA VAL A 83 -13.74 39.53 0.14
C VAL A 83 -14.32 40.42 -0.97
N GLY A 84 -15.57 40.84 -0.81
CA GLY A 84 -16.23 41.73 -1.79
C GLY A 84 -16.78 41.02 -3.03
N ALA A 85 -16.75 39.70 -3.09
CA ALA A 85 -17.41 38.95 -4.15
C ALA A 85 -18.96 39.08 -4.04
N PRO A 86 -19.69 38.96 -5.16
CA PRO A 86 -21.15 38.99 -5.15
C PRO A 86 -21.77 37.87 -4.32
N ASP A 87 -23.00 38.09 -3.84
CA ASP A 87 -23.83 37.03 -3.28
C ASP A 87 -24.34 36.08 -4.37
N GLY A 88 -24.68 34.86 -4.01
CA GLY A 88 -25.07 33.78 -4.92
C GLY A 88 -23.85 33.11 -5.58
N ARG A 89 -22.72 33.04 -4.88
CA ARG A 89 -21.49 32.42 -5.35
C ARG A 89 -21.44 30.93 -5.05
N PRO A 90 -20.73 30.14 -5.86
CA PRO A 90 -20.54 28.71 -5.59
C PRO A 90 -19.83 28.43 -4.26
N GLY A 91 -20.12 27.26 -3.71
CA GLY A 91 -19.42 26.69 -2.54
C GLY A 91 -18.74 25.37 -2.85
N VAL A 92 -17.55 25.11 -2.26
CA VAL A 92 -16.83 23.83 -2.41
C VAL A 92 -16.38 23.30 -1.06
N VAL A 93 -16.81 22.07 -0.74
CA VAL A 93 -16.31 21.30 0.42
C VAL A 93 -15.22 20.35 -0.02
N PHE A 94 -14.09 20.35 0.71
CA PHE A 94 -12.96 19.47 0.43
C PHE A 94 -13.04 18.16 1.21
N VAL A 95 -12.85 17.04 0.51
CA VAL A 95 -12.89 15.68 1.04
C VAL A 95 -11.49 15.09 1.02
N HIS A 96 -10.95 14.78 2.21
CA HIS A 96 -9.57 14.33 2.38
C HIS A 96 -9.27 12.98 1.76
N GLY A 97 -8.09 12.85 1.18
CA GLY A 97 -7.43 11.59 0.86
C GLY A 97 -6.97 10.80 2.09
N ALA A 98 -6.30 9.66 1.85
CA ALA A 98 -5.63 8.89 2.90
C ALA A 98 -4.39 9.66 3.40
N GLY A 99 -4.11 9.56 4.70
CA GLY A 99 -2.92 10.18 5.30
C GLY A 99 -3.05 11.67 5.63
N THR A 100 -4.05 12.37 5.15
CA THR A 100 -4.40 13.73 5.55
C THR A 100 -5.65 13.73 6.42
N GLY A 101 -5.77 14.68 7.33
CA GLY A 101 -6.92 14.72 8.23
C GLY A 101 -7.15 16.04 8.90
N LYS A 102 -6.24 17.01 8.69
CA LYS A 102 -6.34 18.35 9.25
C LYS A 102 -6.43 19.39 8.15
N ALA A 103 -7.41 20.29 8.30
CA ALA A 103 -7.63 21.41 7.39
C ALA A 103 -6.39 22.29 7.21
N ALA A 104 -5.58 22.45 8.26
CA ALA A 104 -4.37 23.26 8.25
C ALA A 104 -3.24 22.65 7.40
N ASP A 105 -3.27 21.33 7.17
CA ASP A 105 -2.20 20.58 6.52
C ASP A 105 -2.55 20.14 5.09
N ALA A 106 -3.78 20.46 4.62
CA ALA A 106 -4.28 19.95 3.34
C ALA A 106 -5.00 21.04 2.52
N PHE A 107 -4.92 20.91 1.20
CA PHE A 107 -5.66 21.68 0.20
C PHE A 107 -5.47 23.22 0.20
N THR A 108 -4.55 23.75 1.00
CA THR A 108 -4.38 25.21 1.12
C THR A 108 -4.25 25.91 -0.22
N LEU A 109 -3.47 25.35 -1.15
CA LEU A 109 -3.24 25.96 -2.46
C LEU A 109 -4.52 25.95 -3.33
N ALA A 110 -5.18 24.81 -3.46
CA ALA A 110 -6.38 24.68 -4.28
C ALA A 110 -7.58 25.46 -3.69
N ALA A 111 -7.78 25.36 -2.37
CA ALA A 111 -8.84 26.07 -1.68
C ALA A 111 -8.67 27.59 -1.74
N THR A 112 -7.42 28.09 -1.62
CA THR A 112 -7.11 29.52 -1.78
C THR A 112 -7.26 29.98 -3.22
N ALA A 113 -6.84 29.17 -4.21
CA ALA A 113 -7.02 29.49 -5.62
C ALA A 113 -8.50 29.68 -5.97
N LEU A 114 -9.37 28.75 -5.57
CA LEU A 114 -10.82 28.86 -5.76
C LEU A 114 -11.40 30.08 -5.01
N ALA A 115 -11.02 30.29 -3.75
CA ALA A 115 -11.52 31.40 -2.97
C ALA A 115 -11.11 32.75 -3.58
N SER A 116 -9.87 32.87 -4.06
CA SER A 116 -9.40 34.08 -4.73
C SER A 116 -10.03 34.33 -6.11
N ALA A 117 -10.71 33.31 -6.66
CA ALA A 117 -11.50 33.44 -7.89
C ALA A 117 -12.98 33.76 -7.66
N GLY A 118 -13.43 33.81 -6.41
CA GLY A 118 -14.83 34.14 -6.08
C GLY A 118 -15.68 32.97 -5.55
N VAL A 119 -15.10 31.81 -5.29
CA VAL A 119 -15.80 30.62 -4.75
C VAL A 119 -15.59 30.57 -3.25
N THR A 120 -16.61 30.24 -2.46
CA THR A 120 -16.42 30.00 -1.02
C THR A 120 -15.97 28.55 -0.79
N THR A 121 -14.89 28.35 -0.04
CA THR A 121 -14.34 27.01 0.19
C THR A 121 -14.32 26.63 1.67
N LEU A 122 -14.65 25.38 1.96
CA LEU A 122 -14.55 24.80 3.29
C LEU A 122 -13.67 23.54 3.27
N VAL A 123 -12.58 23.59 4.01
CA VAL A 123 -11.74 22.42 4.29
C VAL A 123 -12.03 21.98 5.71
N PRO A 124 -12.84 20.93 5.95
CA PRO A 124 -13.07 20.41 7.30
C PRO A 124 -11.93 19.51 7.74
N ASP A 125 -11.71 19.34 9.03
CA ASP A 125 -10.92 18.23 9.56
C ASP A 125 -11.66 16.91 9.30
N LYS A 126 -10.91 15.85 8.94
CA LYS A 126 -11.47 14.49 8.84
C LYS A 126 -11.79 13.97 10.24
N ARG A 127 -12.94 13.35 10.40
CA ARG A 127 -13.27 12.62 11.62
C ARG A 127 -12.40 11.38 11.76
N LEU A 128 -11.64 11.26 12.86
CA LEU A 128 -10.63 10.21 13.05
C LEU A 128 -10.98 9.19 14.15
N ASP A 129 -12.03 9.40 14.94
CA ASP A 129 -12.47 8.46 15.98
C ASP A 129 -13.10 7.18 15.41
N THR A 130 -13.69 7.28 14.20
CA THR A 130 -14.26 6.15 13.45
C THR A 130 -13.40 5.70 12.26
N TYR A 131 -12.27 6.39 12.00
CA TYR A 131 -11.40 6.15 10.88
C TYR A 131 -10.00 5.72 11.32
N SER A 132 -9.48 4.66 10.73
CA SER A 132 -8.10 4.23 10.95
C SER A 132 -7.57 3.50 9.71
N THR A 133 -6.27 3.18 9.70
CA THR A 133 -5.69 2.30 8.66
C THR A 133 -6.31 0.90 8.64
N ARG A 134 -7.10 0.53 9.64
CA ARG A 134 -7.74 -0.77 9.84
C ARG A 134 -9.24 -0.76 9.61
N HIS A 135 -9.86 0.40 9.68
CA HIS A 135 -11.29 0.56 9.54
C HIS A 135 -11.57 1.79 8.70
N ARG A 136 -12.18 1.58 7.55
CA ARG A 136 -12.58 2.61 6.59
C ARG A 136 -13.97 2.28 6.10
N ASP A 137 -14.90 3.11 6.46
CA ASP A 137 -16.29 3.04 6.02
C ASP A 137 -16.59 4.31 5.21
N TYR A 138 -16.54 4.19 3.88
CA TYR A 138 -16.67 5.33 2.98
C TYR A 138 -18.11 5.90 2.98
N GLU A 139 -19.11 5.06 3.22
CA GLU A 139 -20.50 5.55 3.37
C GLU A 139 -20.66 6.34 4.68
N ALA A 140 -20.06 5.89 5.79
CA ALA A 140 -20.04 6.66 7.02
C ALA A 140 -19.28 7.98 6.85
N MET A 141 -18.14 7.96 6.14
CA MET A 141 -17.39 9.17 5.84
C MET A 141 -18.22 10.15 4.98
N ALA A 142 -18.96 9.66 3.99
CA ALA A 142 -19.85 10.48 3.17
C ALA A 142 -20.90 11.20 4.05
N ARG A 143 -21.51 10.51 5.01
CA ARG A 143 -22.44 11.11 5.98
C ARG A 143 -21.79 12.16 6.87
N ASP A 144 -20.53 11.95 7.27
CA ASP A 144 -19.77 12.92 8.07
C ASP A 144 -19.49 14.19 7.25
N TYR A 145 -19.02 14.07 6.00
CA TYR A 145 -18.76 15.20 5.11
C TYR A 145 -20.02 15.93 4.66
N ALA A 146 -21.18 15.26 4.59
CA ALA A 146 -22.46 15.89 4.30
C ALA A 146 -22.80 16.99 5.32
N ARG A 147 -22.34 16.88 6.58
CA ARG A 147 -22.51 17.95 7.58
C ARG A 147 -21.72 19.20 7.24
N SER A 148 -20.56 19.03 6.61
CA SER A 148 -19.77 20.18 6.11
C SER A 148 -20.43 20.84 4.91
N VAL A 149 -21.13 20.08 4.06
CA VAL A 149 -21.96 20.62 2.97
C VAL A 149 -23.11 21.44 3.53
N GLU A 150 -23.85 20.90 4.52
CA GLU A 150 -24.94 21.63 5.19
C GLU A 150 -24.43 22.93 5.82
N TYR A 151 -23.27 22.87 6.51
CA TYR A 151 -22.64 24.06 7.08
C TYR A 151 -22.33 25.12 6.02
N LEU A 152 -21.74 24.71 4.87
CA LEU A 152 -21.34 25.65 3.80
C LEU A 152 -22.57 26.28 3.13
N ARG A 153 -23.67 25.56 2.99
CA ARG A 153 -24.95 26.09 2.49
C ARG A 153 -25.53 27.21 3.34
N GLU A 154 -25.21 27.25 4.62
CA GLU A 154 -25.66 28.27 5.56
C GLU A 154 -24.74 29.50 5.61
N VAL A 155 -23.59 29.47 4.92
CA VAL A 155 -22.64 30.59 4.90
C VAL A 155 -23.21 31.74 4.07
N PRO A 156 -23.27 32.96 4.60
CA PRO A 156 -23.83 34.12 3.90
C PRO A 156 -23.14 34.37 2.55
N GLY A 157 -23.93 34.55 1.51
CA GLY A 157 -23.48 34.82 0.15
C GLY A 157 -23.15 33.58 -0.67
N VAL A 158 -23.17 32.39 -0.11
CA VAL A 158 -23.12 31.12 -0.86
C VAL A 158 -24.52 30.82 -1.41
N ASP A 159 -24.58 30.37 -2.66
CA ASP A 159 -25.81 29.80 -3.22
C ASP A 159 -25.95 28.35 -2.70
N PRO A 160 -26.96 28.01 -1.90
CA PRO A 160 -27.12 26.69 -1.34
C PRO A 160 -27.38 25.59 -2.39
N ASP A 161 -27.82 25.96 -3.59
CA ASP A 161 -28.07 25.06 -4.72
C ASP A 161 -26.85 24.95 -5.67
N ASP A 162 -25.78 25.73 -5.41
CA ASP A 162 -24.51 25.69 -6.17
C ASP A 162 -23.33 25.31 -5.26
N VAL A 163 -23.52 24.25 -4.46
CA VAL A 163 -22.48 23.69 -3.62
C VAL A 163 -22.04 22.34 -4.16
N GLY A 164 -20.73 22.19 -4.40
CA GLY A 164 -20.11 20.95 -4.83
C GLY A 164 -19.01 20.47 -3.90
N VAL A 165 -18.36 19.39 -4.30
CA VAL A 165 -17.27 18.76 -3.55
C VAL A 165 -15.99 18.65 -4.36
N TYR A 166 -14.85 18.83 -3.68
CA TYR A 166 -13.50 18.55 -4.19
C TYR A 166 -12.96 17.37 -3.41
N ALA A 167 -12.72 16.25 -4.07
CA ALA A 167 -12.33 15.02 -3.42
C ALA A 167 -11.02 14.48 -4.01
N GLU A 168 -10.02 14.29 -3.16
CA GLU A 168 -8.71 13.81 -3.58
C GLU A 168 -8.48 12.37 -3.14
N SER A 169 -7.94 11.53 -4.04
CA SER A 169 -7.46 10.20 -3.71
C SER A 169 -8.55 9.33 -3.06
N GLU A 170 -8.39 8.92 -1.80
CA GLU A 170 -9.39 8.19 -1.01
C GLU A 170 -10.75 8.94 -0.96
N GLY A 171 -10.72 10.27 -0.96
CA GLY A 171 -11.93 11.08 -1.02
C GLY A 171 -12.77 10.83 -2.28
N ALA A 172 -12.16 10.39 -3.37
CA ALA A 172 -12.86 10.04 -4.60
C ALA A 172 -13.66 8.73 -4.51
N TRP A 173 -13.49 7.93 -3.46
CA TRP A 173 -14.44 6.87 -3.12
C TRP A 173 -15.61 7.37 -2.26
N VAL A 174 -15.44 8.50 -1.57
CA VAL A 174 -16.45 9.09 -0.69
C VAL A 174 -17.40 10.01 -1.46
N SER A 175 -16.87 10.84 -2.34
CA SER A 175 -17.63 11.87 -3.07
C SER A 175 -18.80 11.30 -3.89
N PRO A 176 -18.68 10.21 -4.68
CA PRO A 176 -19.81 9.65 -5.40
C PRO A 176 -20.95 9.17 -4.49
N VAL A 177 -20.63 8.70 -3.28
CA VAL A 177 -21.65 8.35 -2.27
C VAL A 177 -22.38 9.60 -1.82
N MET A 178 -21.65 10.71 -1.56
CA MET A 178 -22.27 12.00 -1.19
C MET A 178 -23.21 12.52 -2.27
N MET A 179 -22.80 12.42 -3.56
CA MET A 179 -23.61 12.88 -4.69
C MET A 179 -24.95 12.13 -4.82
N VAL A 180 -24.94 10.81 -4.56
CA VAL A 180 -26.17 9.99 -4.59
C VAL A 180 -27.05 10.26 -3.36
N ASP A 181 -26.43 10.42 -2.20
CA ASP A 181 -27.18 10.63 -0.93
C ASP A 181 -27.78 12.04 -0.82
N ASP A 182 -27.15 13.05 -1.46
CA ASP A 182 -27.67 14.43 -1.50
C ASP A 182 -27.77 14.98 -2.93
N PRO A 183 -28.91 14.79 -3.61
CA PRO A 183 -29.12 15.27 -5.00
C PRO A 183 -29.17 16.80 -5.15
N ARG A 184 -28.93 17.57 -4.10
CA ARG A 184 -28.74 19.03 -4.19
C ARG A 184 -27.27 19.43 -4.29
N LEU A 185 -26.33 18.46 -4.26
CA LEU A 185 -24.96 18.74 -4.65
C LEU A 185 -24.92 19.00 -6.15
N ALA A 186 -24.30 20.11 -6.54
CA ALA A 186 -24.35 20.59 -7.91
C ALA A 186 -23.27 20.01 -8.84
N PHE A 187 -22.14 19.55 -8.25
CA PHE A 187 -21.00 19.02 -9.00
C PHE A 187 -19.98 18.33 -8.09
N GLN A 188 -19.08 17.56 -8.71
CA GLN A 188 -17.90 17.05 -8.02
C GLN A 188 -16.62 17.22 -8.83
N ILE A 189 -15.52 17.43 -8.11
CA ILE A 189 -14.15 17.50 -8.63
C ILE A 189 -13.39 16.32 -8.03
N LEU A 190 -12.95 15.40 -8.87
CA LEU A 190 -12.24 14.18 -8.47
C LEU A 190 -10.77 14.30 -8.87
N VAL A 191 -9.91 14.48 -7.89
CA VAL A 191 -8.45 14.62 -8.08
C VAL A 191 -7.74 13.32 -7.77
N SER A 192 -6.97 12.83 -8.71
CA SER A 192 -6.25 11.55 -8.60
C SER A 192 -7.16 10.42 -8.16
N ALA A 193 -8.34 10.31 -8.79
CA ALA A 193 -9.35 9.33 -8.45
C ALA A 193 -8.94 7.93 -8.89
N PRO A 194 -8.86 6.95 -7.98
CA PRO A 194 -8.48 5.59 -8.32
C PRO A 194 -9.57 4.83 -9.08
N VAL A 195 -10.83 5.10 -8.82
CA VAL A 195 -12.06 4.44 -9.32
C VAL A 195 -12.12 2.93 -9.02
N VAL A 196 -11.04 2.20 -9.25
CA VAL A 196 -10.93 0.77 -8.90
C VAL A 196 -10.99 0.56 -7.37
N PRO A 197 -11.39 -0.65 -6.90
CA PRO A 197 -11.43 -0.97 -5.48
C PRO A 197 -10.09 -0.69 -4.75
N PRO A 198 -10.12 -0.28 -3.47
CA PRO A 198 -8.92 0.16 -2.73
C PRO A 198 -7.75 -0.83 -2.75
N ARG A 199 -8.04 -2.14 -2.68
CA ARG A 199 -7.01 -3.18 -2.72
C ARG A 199 -6.35 -3.29 -4.10
N GLN A 200 -7.11 -3.08 -5.17
CA GLN A 200 -6.58 -3.09 -6.54
C GLN A 200 -5.68 -1.88 -6.78
N GLN A 201 -6.13 -0.69 -6.36
CA GLN A 201 -5.33 0.53 -6.43
C GLN A 201 -4.00 0.38 -5.67
N ALA A 202 -4.03 -0.15 -4.44
CA ALA A 202 -2.83 -0.34 -3.64
C ALA A 202 -1.85 -1.34 -4.29
N ALA A 203 -2.36 -2.42 -4.87
CA ALA A 203 -1.54 -3.37 -5.60
C ALA A 203 -0.93 -2.75 -6.86
N TYR A 204 -1.71 -1.95 -7.58
CA TYR A 204 -1.23 -1.18 -8.74
C TYR A 204 -0.11 -0.22 -8.35
N ALA A 205 -0.29 0.56 -7.28
CA ALA A 205 0.72 1.52 -6.83
C ALA A 205 2.05 0.83 -6.49
N VAL A 206 1.99 -0.33 -5.80
CA VAL A 206 3.19 -1.12 -5.49
C VAL A 206 3.80 -1.72 -6.75
N ASP A 207 3.01 -2.28 -7.67
CA ASP A 207 3.48 -2.86 -8.93
C ASP A 207 4.18 -1.81 -9.80
N ASN A 208 3.55 -0.65 -9.97
CA ASN A 208 4.09 0.45 -10.74
C ASN A 208 5.41 0.98 -10.14
N TYR A 209 5.46 1.15 -8.82
CA TYR A 209 6.69 1.53 -8.14
C TYR A 209 7.82 0.48 -8.35
N LEU A 210 7.52 -0.81 -8.16
CA LEU A 210 8.51 -1.87 -8.32
C LEU A 210 9.03 -1.95 -9.76
N ARG A 211 8.20 -1.72 -10.78
CA ARG A 211 8.61 -1.66 -12.18
C ARG A 211 9.49 -0.44 -12.46
N ASN A 212 9.08 0.73 -12.01
CA ASN A 212 9.82 1.98 -12.21
C ASN A 212 11.18 2.00 -11.49
N THR A 213 11.38 1.15 -10.49
CA THR A 213 12.65 0.98 -9.76
C THR A 213 13.44 -0.24 -10.21
N GLU A 214 12.99 -0.95 -11.27
CA GLU A 214 13.65 -2.13 -11.82
C GLU A 214 13.90 -3.23 -10.77
N VAL A 215 12.94 -3.43 -9.87
CA VAL A 215 13.03 -4.47 -8.82
C VAL A 215 13.04 -5.85 -9.47
N PRO A 216 13.87 -6.79 -8.99
CA PRO A 216 13.87 -8.16 -9.51
C PRO A 216 12.47 -8.81 -9.40
N GLN A 217 12.05 -9.53 -10.45
CA GLN A 217 10.72 -10.13 -10.56
C GLN A 217 10.29 -10.98 -9.36
N GLY A 218 11.24 -11.56 -8.63
CA GLY A 218 10.96 -12.32 -7.43
C GLY A 218 10.20 -11.55 -6.35
N VAL A 219 10.35 -10.22 -6.29
CA VAL A 219 9.71 -9.35 -5.30
C VAL A 219 8.23 -9.12 -5.61
N PHE A 220 7.82 -9.11 -6.89
CA PHE A 220 6.43 -8.90 -7.29
C PHE A 220 5.45 -9.93 -6.70
N ARG A 221 5.94 -11.11 -6.36
CA ARG A 221 5.13 -12.11 -5.64
C ARG A 221 4.71 -11.67 -4.24
N ALA A 222 5.36 -10.68 -3.66
CA ALA A 222 4.95 -10.12 -2.39
C ALA A 222 3.64 -9.33 -2.50
N ILE A 223 3.33 -8.75 -3.67
CA ILE A 223 2.14 -7.91 -3.88
C ILE A 223 0.85 -8.62 -3.44
N PRO A 224 0.42 -9.74 -4.07
CA PRO A 224 -0.84 -10.37 -3.72
C PRO A 224 -0.81 -11.06 -2.34
N ARG A 225 0.37 -11.17 -1.72
CA ARG A 225 0.57 -11.77 -0.40
C ARG A 225 0.59 -10.76 0.73
N ALA A 226 1.05 -9.53 0.45
CA ALA A 226 1.15 -8.45 1.44
C ALA A 226 -0.05 -7.49 1.38
N VAL A 227 -0.51 -7.16 0.17
CA VAL A 227 -1.61 -6.20 -0.01
C VAL A 227 -2.93 -6.78 0.52
N GLY A 228 -3.47 -6.16 1.57
CA GLY A 228 -4.67 -6.62 2.25
C GLY A 228 -4.45 -7.75 3.26
N MET A 229 -3.20 -8.05 3.63
CA MET A 229 -2.90 -9.01 4.69
C MET A 229 -3.31 -8.45 6.05
N ARG A 230 -4.13 -9.20 6.79
CA ARG A 230 -4.49 -8.88 8.17
C ARG A 230 -3.34 -9.23 9.10
N LEU A 231 -2.89 -8.27 9.91
CA LEU A 231 -1.86 -8.48 10.92
C LEU A 231 -2.46 -8.47 12.32
N PRO A 232 -1.90 -9.25 13.29
CA PRO A 232 -2.30 -9.22 14.69
C PRO A 232 -2.20 -7.80 15.26
N GLY A 233 -3.24 -7.37 15.94
CA GLY A 233 -3.33 -6.00 16.40
C GLY A 233 -3.72 -5.01 15.30
N GLY A 234 -4.08 -5.49 14.13
CA GLY A 234 -4.55 -4.85 12.92
C GLY A 234 -3.40 -4.25 12.10
N GLY A 235 -3.24 -4.70 10.89
CA GLY A 235 -2.44 -4.07 9.87
C GLY A 235 -3.25 -3.07 9.05
N PHE A 236 -2.77 -2.79 7.86
CA PHE A 236 -3.52 -2.03 6.87
C PHE A 236 -4.59 -2.94 6.26
N GLU A 237 -5.85 -2.70 6.59
CA GLU A 237 -6.99 -3.42 6.02
C GLU A 237 -7.61 -2.55 4.93
N TYR A 238 -7.64 -3.05 3.70
CA TYR A 238 -8.33 -2.38 2.60
C TYR A 238 -9.82 -2.66 2.71
N ALA A 239 -10.64 -1.61 2.61
CA ALA A 239 -12.09 -1.75 2.51
C ALA A 239 -12.45 -2.56 1.26
N ASP A 240 -13.40 -3.48 1.41
CA ASP A 240 -14.03 -4.16 0.27
C ASP A 240 -15.13 -3.24 -0.26
N PHE A 241 -14.72 -2.29 -1.11
CA PHE A 241 -15.58 -1.22 -1.59
C PHE A 241 -15.40 -1.05 -3.10
N ASP A 242 -16.51 -1.01 -3.82
CA ASP A 242 -16.59 -0.68 -5.24
C ASP A 242 -17.44 0.59 -5.40
N VAL A 243 -16.85 1.66 -5.91
CA VAL A 243 -17.51 2.96 -6.07
C VAL A 243 -18.45 3.03 -7.29
N ARG A 244 -18.30 2.12 -8.25
CA ARG A 244 -19.01 2.15 -9.54
C ARG A 244 -20.53 2.17 -9.40
N PRO A 245 -21.18 1.43 -8.45
CA PRO A 245 -22.62 1.53 -8.25
C PRO A 245 -23.13 2.94 -7.92
N TRP A 246 -22.31 3.78 -7.29
CA TRP A 246 -22.66 5.19 -7.03
C TRP A 246 -22.37 6.07 -8.25
N LEU A 247 -21.27 5.85 -8.96
CA LEU A 247 -20.94 6.59 -10.18
C LEU A 247 -22.04 6.46 -11.25
N THR A 248 -22.61 5.26 -11.40
CA THR A 248 -23.68 5.00 -12.39
C THR A 248 -25.05 5.59 -12.02
N GLN A 249 -25.22 6.07 -10.79
CA GLN A 249 -26.50 6.63 -10.30
C GLN A 249 -26.48 8.16 -10.28
N GLN A 250 -25.35 8.81 -10.41
CA GLN A 250 -25.26 10.27 -10.42
C GLN A 250 -25.49 10.85 -11.80
N GLU A 251 -26.06 12.05 -11.83
CA GLU A 251 -26.35 12.78 -13.06
C GLU A 251 -25.59 14.11 -13.13
N ASP A 252 -24.85 14.48 -12.09
CA ASP A 252 -24.21 15.77 -11.91
C ASP A 252 -22.83 15.83 -12.60
N PRO A 253 -22.36 17.04 -12.97
CA PRO A 253 -21.09 17.24 -13.65
C PRO A 253 -19.89 16.76 -12.82
N VAL A 254 -18.93 16.11 -13.50
CA VAL A 254 -17.68 15.63 -12.92
C VAL A 254 -16.47 16.25 -13.61
N LEU A 255 -15.61 16.90 -12.85
CA LEU A 255 -14.26 17.24 -13.30
C LEU A 255 -13.27 16.21 -12.73
N ALA A 256 -12.70 15.37 -13.59
CA ALA A 256 -11.67 14.40 -13.21
C ALA A 256 -10.27 14.93 -13.57
N VAL A 257 -9.39 14.96 -12.59
CA VAL A 257 -8.08 15.61 -12.70
C VAL A 257 -6.96 14.65 -12.28
N TYR A 258 -5.92 14.56 -13.10
CA TYR A 258 -4.77 13.69 -12.85
C TYR A 258 -3.45 14.41 -13.14
N GLY A 259 -2.45 14.19 -12.30
CA GLY A 259 -1.07 14.57 -12.57
C GLY A 259 -0.33 13.45 -13.30
N THR A 260 0.40 13.76 -14.38
CA THR A 260 1.09 12.70 -15.16
C THR A 260 2.30 12.09 -14.45
N ASN A 261 2.78 12.71 -13.36
CA ASN A 261 3.80 12.13 -12.47
C ASN A 261 3.22 11.34 -11.28
N ASP A 262 1.91 11.18 -11.20
CA ASP A 262 1.31 10.36 -10.16
C ASP A 262 1.51 8.86 -10.46
N ALA A 263 2.50 8.26 -9.84
CA ALA A 263 2.82 6.85 -10.01
C ALA A 263 1.91 5.91 -9.19
N SER A 264 1.05 6.45 -8.33
CA SER A 264 0.21 5.68 -7.42
C SER A 264 -1.18 5.39 -7.95
N MET A 265 -1.65 6.12 -8.97
CA MET A 265 -3.00 5.98 -9.52
C MET A 265 -3.01 5.38 -10.93
N PRO A 266 -4.02 4.56 -11.25
CA PRO A 266 -4.23 4.03 -12.60
C PRO A 266 -4.90 5.10 -13.47
N LEU A 267 -4.11 6.08 -13.92
CA LEU A 267 -4.57 7.34 -14.53
C LEU A 267 -5.50 7.14 -15.73
N GLU A 268 -5.10 6.28 -16.68
CA GLU A 268 -5.89 6.02 -17.88
C GLU A 268 -7.13 5.17 -17.59
N GLN A 269 -6.98 4.17 -16.73
CA GLN A 269 -8.07 3.28 -16.35
C GLN A 269 -9.12 4.04 -15.53
N GLY A 270 -8.70 4.82 -14.53
CA GLY A 270 -9.61 5.64 -13.73
C GLY A 270 -10.41 6.62 -14.57
N ALA A 271 -9.75 7.35 -15.49
CA ALA A 271 -10.42 8.25 -16.40
C ALA A 271 -11.43 7.53 -17.32
N ARG A 272 -11.07 6.34 -17.86
CA ARG A 272 -11.99 5.55 -18.73
C ARG A 272 -13.21 5.05 -17.97
N GLU A 273 -13.00 4.55 -16.74
CA GLU A 273 -14.09 4.03 -15.92
C GLU A 273 -15.04 5.17 -15.51
N LEU A 274 -14.52 6.36 -15.15
CA LEU A 274 -15.35 7.53 -14.89
C LEU A 274 -16.19 7.92 -16.12
N MET A 275 -15.56 8.03 -17.29
CA MET A 275 -16.29 8.37 -18.53
C MET A 275 -17.32 7.30 -18.97
N ALA A 276 -17.14 6.06 -18.55
CA ALA A 276 -18.07 4.98 -18.86
C ALA A 276 -19.26 4.93 -17.89
N ASP A 277 -19.04 5.29 -16.63
CA ASP A 277 -20.01 5.10 -15.55
C ASP A 277 -20.75 6.40 -15.18
N ALA A 278 -20.17 7.60 -15.41
CA ALA A 278 -20.81 8.89 -15.16
C ALA A 278 -21.10 9.66 -16.46
N PRO A 279 -22.22 10.41 -16.56
CA PRO A 279 -22.67 10.98 -17.84
C PRO A 279 -21.85 12.18 -18.32
N ASP A 280 -21.57 13.13 -17.45
CA ASP A 280 -20.94 14.42 -17.81
C ASP A 280 -19.55 14.54 -17.16
N VAL A 281 -18.55 13.85 -17.74
CA VAL A 281 -17.18 13.83 -17.23
C VAL A 281 -16.25 14.66 -18.13
N THR A 282 -15.59 15.64 -17.52
CA THR A 282 -14.46 16.38 -18.11
C THR A 282 -13.17 15.86 -17.50
N VAL A 283 -12.21 15.41 -18.33
CA VAL A 283 -10.91 14.86 -17.86
C VAL A 283 -9.77 15.79 -18.23
N ARG A 284 -8.88 16.07 -17.26
CA ARG A 284 -7.67 16.87 -17.47
C ARG A 284 -6.44 16.17 -16.90
N PHE A 285 -5.37 16.10 -17.71
CA PHE A 285 -4.06 15.59 -17.33
C PHE A 285 -3.03 16.71 -17.30
N TYR A 286 -2.43 16.96 -16.14
CA TYR A 286 -1.47 18.05 -15.91
C TYR A 286 -0.03 17.53 -15.97
N GLU A 287 0.74 18.13 -16.88
CA GLU A 287 2.14 17.75 -17.16
C GLU A 287 3.01 17.83 -15.91
N ARG A 288 3.73 16.75 -15.61
CA ARG A 288 4.65 16.64 -14.47
C ARG A 288 4.05 16.92 -13.09
N ALA A 289 2.75 17.06 -13.00
CA ALA A 289 2.09 17.24 -11.72
C ALA A 289 2.07 15.92 -10.92
N ASN A 290 2.22 16.04 -9.61
CA ASN A 290 2.17 14.94 -8.68
C ASN A 290 0.71 14.58 -8.29
N HIS A 291 0.53 13.77 -7.28
CA HIS A 291 -0.76 13.29 -6.77
C HIS A 291 -1.75 14.42 -6.39
N GLY A 292 -1.28 15.51 -5.80
CA GLY A 292 -2.09 16.69 -5.43
C GLY A 292 -2.09 17.78 -6.50
N ILE A 293 -1.74 17.46 -7.74
CA ILE A 293 -1.62 18.39 -8.88
C ILE A 293 -0.65 19.55 -8.59
N ASN A 294 0.40 19.24 -7.86
CA ASN A 294 1.47 20.19 -7.60
C ASN A 294 2.70 19.88 -8.46
N VAL A 295 3.46 20.90 -8.79
CA VAL A 295 4.74 20.81 -9.48
C VAL A 295 5.87 21.33 -8.62
N GLU A 296 7.05 20.72 -8.75
CA GLU A 296 8.25 21.19 -8.07
C GLU A 296 8.83 22.41 -8.79
N THR A 297 9.14 23.44 -8.00
CA THR A 297 9.88 24.62 -8.43
C THR A 297 11.10 24.81 -7.54
N PRO A 298 12.08 25.65 -7.92
CA PRO A 298 13.21 25.99 -7.04
C PRO A 298 12.81 26.54 -5.66
N ASP A 299 11.61 27.13 -5.57
CA ASP A 299 11.08 27.72 -4.33
C ASP A 299 10.18 26.76 -3.54
N GLY A 300 9.99 25.52 -4.01
CA GLY A 300 9.17 24.50 -3.38
C GLY A 300 8.02 24.01 -4.26
N LEU A 301 7.09 23.26 -3.64
CA LEU A 301 5.89 22.77 -4.30
C LEU A 301 4.88 23.91 -4.48
N VAL A 302 4.37 24.05 -5.71
CA VAL A 302 3.29 24.97 -6.06
C VAL A 302 2.17 24.21 -6.78
N LEU A 303 0.95 24.69 -6.65
CA LEU A 303 -0.16 24.17 -7.46
C LEU A 303 0.16 24.41 -8.95
N HIS A 304 -0.15 23.41 -9.81
CA HIS A 304 0.09 23.58 -11.24
C HIS A 304 -0.64 24.85 -11.73
N PRO A 305 0.04 25.79 -12.39
CA PRO A 305 -0.54 27.11 -12.74
C PRO A 305 -1.83 27.00 -13.55
N ASP A 306 -1.84 26.12 -14.57
CA ASP A 306 -3.03 25.93 -15.39
C ASP A 306 -4.17 25.29 -14.60
N PHE A 307 -3.88 24.41 -13.62
CA PHE A 307 -4.91 23.78 -12.79
C PHE A 307 -5.67 24.81 -11.96
N ALA A 308 -4.99 25.77 -11.37
CA ALA A 308 -5.64 26.82 -10.59
C ALA A 308 -6.66 27.60 -11.41
N ALA A 309 -6.29 27.94 -12.66
CA ALA A 309 -7.16 28.64 -13.60
C ALA A 309 -8.31 27.74 -14.08
N ASP A 310 -7.98 26.55 -14.58
CA ASP A 310 -8.97 25.60 -15.13
C ASP A 310 -10.01 25.19 -14.07
N LEU A 311 -9.59 25.03 -12.83
CA LEU A 311 -10.47 24.69 -11.69
C LEU A 311 -11.50 25.82 -11.44
N ALA A 312 -11.04 27.07 -11.41
CA ALA A 312 -11.91 28.22 -11.26
C ALA A 312 -12.84 28.37 -12.47
N ASP A 313 -12.30 28.29 -13.67
CA ASP A 313 -13.04 28.38 -14.92
C ASP A 313 -14.14 27.31 -15.02
N TRP A 314 -13.84 26.08 -14.59
CA TRP A 314 -14.81 24.99 -14.62
C TRP A 314 -15.95 25.23 -13.64
N VAL A 315 -15.66 25.56 -12.38
CA VAL A 315 -16.68 25.80 -11.34
C VAL A 315 -17.54 27.01 -11.69
N LEU A 316 -16.93 28.15 -12.00
CA LEU A 316 -17.64 29.41 -12.29
C LEU A 316 -18.37 29.40 -13.64
N GLY A 317 -18.03 28.43 -14.50
CA GLY A 317 -18.65 28.28 -15.81
C GLY A 317 -19.86 27.36 -15.85
N LEU A 318 -20.11 26.57 -14.77
CA LEU A 318 -21.24 25.66 -14.72
C LEU A 318 -22.58 26.36 -14.97
N PRO A 319 -23.56 25.68 -15.59
CA PRO A 319 -23.48 24.30 -16.14
C PRO A 319 -22.84 24.22 -17.55
N ARG A 320 -22.40 25.31 -18.17
CA ARG A 320 -21.88 25.30 -19.54
C ARG A 320 -20.55 24.59 -19.71
N THR A 321 -19.74 24.54 -18.68
CA THR A 321 -18.44 23.88 -18.65
C THR A 321 -18.51 22.38 -18.41
N ALA A 322 -19.66 21.87 -17.94
CA ALA A 322 -19.87 20.46 -17.60
C ALA A 322 -19.51 19.49 -18.73
N SER A 323 -19.98 19.80 -19.94
CA SER A 323 -19.77 18.95 -21.13
C SER A 323 -19.11 19.70 -22.29
N ALA A 324 -18.40 20.81 -21.99
CA ALA A 324 -17.74 21.60 -23.03
C ALA A 324 -16.51 20.85 -23.61
N PRO A 325 -16.37 20.75 -24.94
CA PRO A 325 -15.22 20.06 -25.54
C PRO A 325 -13.90 20.85 -25.30
N PRO A 326 -12.75 20.17 -25.28
CA PRO A 326 -12.62 18.72 -25.39
C PRO A 326 -12.91 18.00 -24.07
N GLN A 327 -13.54 16.83 -24.14
CA GLN A 327 -13.83 16.00 -22.96
C GLN A 327 -12.55 15.55 -22.26
N VAL A 328 -11.54 15.14 -23.02
CA VAL A 328 -10.23 14.69 -22.51
C VAL A 328 -9.15 15.59 -23.09
N ALA A 329 -8.37 16.23 -22.23
CA ALA A 329 -7.31 17.14 -22.64
C ALA A 329 -6.14 17.15 -21.64
N GLY A 330 -5.03 17.77 -22.05
CA GLY A 330 -3.81 17.88 -21.28
C GLY A 330 -2.69 17.00 -21.80
N ASP A 331 -1.72 16.72 -20.94
CA ASP A 331 -0.57 15.89 -21.26
C ASP A 331 -0.93 14.42 -21.46
N GLN A 332 -0.10 13.68 -22.18
CA GLN A 332 -0.30 12.25 -22.44
C GLN A 332 -0.06 11.43 -21.15
N PRO A 333 -1.08 10.78 -20.59
CA PRO A 333 -0.85 9.89 -19.43
C PRO A 333 -0.10 8.64 -19.88
N GLU A 334 0.71 8.08 -18.97
CA GLU A 334 1.37 6.79 -19.14
C GLU A 334 0.89 5.80 -18.09
N GLN A 335 0.21 4.75 -18.54
CA GLN A 335 -0.15 3.61 -17.71
C GLN A 335 0.20 2.33 -18.46
N LEU A 336 1.17 1.57 -17.95
CA LEU A 336 1.68 0.38 -18.63
C LEU A 336 0.80 -0.86 -18.38
N TYR A 337 0.23 -0.98 -17.18
CA TYR A 337 -0.55 -2.14 -16.75
C TYR A 337 -1.86 -1.71 -16.11
N LEU A 338 -2.87 -2.56 -16.21
CA LEU A 338 -4.16 -2.33 -15.57
C LEU A 338 -4.06 -2.62 -14.05
N ALA A 339 -4.79 -1.86 -13.26
CA ALA A 339 -5.09 -2.23 -11.89
C ALA A 339 -6.08 -3.40 -11.93
N ALA A 340 -5.59 -4.61 -11.68
CA ALA A 340 -6.34 -5.84 -11.78
C ALA A 340 -6.82 -6.37 -10.42
N PRO A 341 -7.90 -7.17 -10.36
CA PRO A 341 -8.34 -7.83 -9.14
C PRO A 341 -7.22 -8.65 -8.50
N VAL A 342 -6.99 -8.45 -7.21
CA VAL A 342 -5.92 -9.12 -6.46
C VAL A 342 -6.49 -10.33 -5.73
N PRO A 343 -6.00 -11.56 -6.02
CA PRO A 343 -6.52 -12.76 -5.38
C PRO A 343 -6.21 -12.75 -3.87
N GLN A 344 -7.17 -13.20 -3.07
CA GLN A 344 -6.98 -13.35 -1.62
C GLN A 344 -6.00 -14.49 -1.32
N PRO A 345 -5.06 -14.33 -0.38
CA PRO A 345 -4.26 -15.44 0.09
C PRO A 345 -5.13 -16.49 0.80
N ALA A 346 -4.72 -17.76 0.72
CA ALA A 346 -5.35 -18.81 1.51
C ALA A 346 -5.14 -18.52 3.02
N TRP A 347 -5.96 -19.14 3.88
CA TRP A 347 -5.95 -18.93 5.34
C TRP A 347 -4.55 -19.01 5.99
N TYR A 348 -3.68 -19.88 5.49
CA TYR A 348 -2.30 -20.01 5.99
C TYR A 348 -1.35 -18.88 5.53
N GLY A 349 -1.77 -18.07 4.58
CA GLY A 349 -1.11 -16.84 4.14
C GLY A 349 -1.62 -15.59 4.85
N ASP A 350 -2.61 -15.71 5.73
CA ASP A 350 -3.07 -14.61 6.58
C ASP A 350 -1.99 -14.20 7.58
N GLY A 351 -1.91 -12.93 7.89
CA GLY A 351 -0.90 -12.35 8.75
C GLY A 351 -0.87 -12.94 10.15
N ASP A 352 -2.03 -13.24 10.72
CA ASP A 352 -2.14 -13.88 12.03
C ASP A 352 -1.41 -15.24 12.07
N TRP A 353 -1.61 -16.06 11.03
CA TRP A 353 -0.95 -17.36 10.90
C TRP A 353 0.55 -17.19 10.65
N LEU A 354 0.94 -16.32 9.74
CA LEU A 354 2.35 -16.09 9.41
C LEU A 354 3.14 -15.58 10.62
N VAL A 355 2.58 -14.61 11.34
CA VAL A 355 3.20 -14.09 12.57
C VAL A 355 3.24 -15.16 13.65
N GLY A 356 2.18 -15.94 13.84
CA GLY A 356 2.13 -17.07 14.76
C GLY A 356 3.21 -18.13 14.45
N VAL A 357 3.39 -18.47 13.17
CA VAL A 357 4.45 -19.38 12.70
C VAL A 357 5.83 -18.81 12.99
N VAL A 358 6.08 -17.53 12.69
CA VAL A 358 7.38 -16.88 12.94
C VAL A 358 7.68 -16.84 14.44
N ILE A 359 6.72 -16.44 15.28
CA ILE A 359 6.91 -16.40 16.74
C ILE A 359 7.21 -17.81 17.27
N THR A 360 6.43 -18.81 16.85
CA THR A 360 6.64 -20.21 17.26
C THR A 360 8.03 -20.70 16.82
N ALA A 361 8.43 -20.41 15.60
CA ALA A 361 9.75 -20.76 15.08
C ALA A 361 10.88 -20.14 15.91
N VAL A 362 10.77 -18.85 16.22
CA VAL A 362 11.76 -18.13 17.05
C VAL A 362 11.82 -18.73 18.46
N LEU A 363 10.68 -19.02 19.08
CA LEU A 363 10.63 -19.70 20.39
C LEU A 363 11.34 -21.06 20.37
N LEU A 364 11.12 -21.87 19.33
CA LEU A 364 11.81 -23.14 19.15
C LEU A 364 13.31 -22.96 18.95
N LEU A 365 13.73 -21.95 18.19
CA LEU A 365 15.13 -21.62 17.95
C LEU A 365 15.85 -21.10 19.20
N VAL A 366 15.14 -20.45 20.13
CA VAL A 366 15.65 -20.03 21.43
C VAL A 366 15.66 -21.20 22.42
N ALA A 367 14.59 -22.00 22.47
CA ALA A 367 14.47 -23.13 23.38
C ALA A 367 15.56 -24.18 23.15
N GLY A 368 15.93 -24.47 21.90
CA GLY A 368 16.98 -25.44 21.57
C GLY A 368 18.32 -25.12 22.23
N PRO A 369 18.96 -23.98 22.01
CA PRO A 369 20.20 -23.57 22.69
C PRO A 369 20.07 -23.50 24.21
N VAL A 370 18.95 -23.04 24.76
CA VAL A 370 18.69 -22.98 26.20
C VAL A 370 18.72 -24.39 26.81
N LEU A 371 18.01 -25.34 26.20
CA LEU A 371 18.01 -26.75 26.64
C LEU A 371 19.42 -27.39 26.57
N LEU A 372 20.15 -27.14 25.47
CA LEU A 372 21.53 -27.62 25.31
C LEU A 372 22.46 -26.99 26.37
N GLY A 373 22.29 -25.69 26.66
CA GLY A 373 23.01 -24.97 27.72
C GLY A 373 22.71 -25.54 29.09
N GLY A 374 21.45 -25.84 29.41
CA GLY A 374 21.01 -26.48 30.65
C GLY A 374 21.65 -27.85 30.85
N VAL A 375 21.64 -28.68 29.80
CA VAL A 375 22.33 -29.99 29.84
C VAL A 375 23.85 -29.82 30.02
N ALA A 376 24.47 -28.83 29.37
CA ALA A 376 25.90 -28.55 29.51
C ALA A 376 26.25 -28.10 30.93
N LEU A 377 25.40 -27.31 31.57
CA LEU A 377 25.59 -26.83 32.95
C LEU A 377 25.38 -27.97 33.95
N ALA A 378 24.34 -28.80 33.76
CA ALA A 378 24.09 -29.96 34.61
C ALA A 378 25.24 -30.96 34.63
N ARG A 379 25.98 -31.13 33.54
CA ARG A 379 27.17 -31.98 33.43
C ARG A 379 28.38 -31.46 34.19
N ARG A 380 28.43 -30.20 34.61
CA ARG A 380 29.51 -29.66 35.44
C ARG A 380 29.44 -30.22 36.89
N ARG A 381 28.31 -30.84 37.27
CA ARG A 381 28.16 -31.47 38.58
C ARG A 381 28.83 -32.87 38.60
N PRO A 382 29.63 -33.19 39.59
CA PRO A 382 30.30 -34.50 39.70
C PRO A 382 29.30 -35.68 39.67
N GLY A 383 29.65 -36.76 38.98
CA GLY A 383 28.86 -38.02 38.95
C GLY A 383 27.65 -38.01 38.00
N ARG A 384 27.45 -36.97 37.17
CA ARG A 384 26.34 -36.94 36.19
C ARG A 384 26.85 -36.99 34.73
N PRO A 385 27.03 -38.18 34.15
CA PRO A 385 27.30 -38.29 32.72
C PRO A 385 26.08 -37.82 31.94
N GLY A 386 26.25 -36.86 31.04
CA GLY A 386 25.16 -36.35 30.22
C GLY A 386 25.43 -36.51 28.72
N ALA A 387 24.37 -36.71 27.94
CA ALA A 387 24.43 -36.83 26.51
C ALA A 387 25.02 -35.50 25.87
N ARG A 388 25.65 -35.63 24.73
CA ARG A 388 26.24 -34.50 23.98
C ARG A 388 25.75 -34.54 22.54
N LEU A 389 25.45 -33.37 21.98
CA LEU A 389 25.33 -33.27 20.54
C LEU A 389 26.67 -33.60 19.89
N ALA A 390 26.69 -34.47 18.88
CA ALA A 390 27.89 -34.82 18.15
C ALA A 390 28.63 -33.58 17.68
N ARG A 391 29.96 -33.55 17.83
CA ARG A 391 30.78 -32.35 17.48
C ARG A 391 30.57 -31.89 16.05
N GLY A 392 30.39 -32.80 15.09
CA GLY A 392 30.16 -32.49 13.68
C GLY A 392 28.81 -31.87 13.34
N LEU A 393 27.82 -31.93 14.27
CA LEU A 393 26.48 -31.39 14.05
C LEU A 393 26.28 -29.99 14.63
N ARG A 394 27.12 -29.54 15.54
CA ARG A 394 26.94 -28.26 16.26
C ARG A 394 27.02 -27.06 15.33
N GLY A 395 28.06 -26.96 14.50
CA GLY A 395 28.28 -25.87 13.58
C GLY A 395 27.16 -25.76 12.55
N PRO A 396 26.84 -26.82 11.79
CA PRO A 396 25.75 -26.81 10.82
C PRO A 396 24.35 -26.50 11.46
N LEU A 397 24.08 -27.01 12.67
CA LEU A 397 22.84 -26.72 13.37
C LEU A 397 22.74 -25.25 13.79
N ALA A 398 23.84 -24.69 14.31
CA ALA A 398 23.91 -23.27 14.66
C ALA A 398 23.83 -22.39 13.39
N GLY A 399 24.51 -22.76 12.31
CA GLY A 399 24.43 -22.05 11.02
C GLY A 399 23.02 -22.07 10.42
N LEU A 400 22.32 -23.20 10.52
CA LEU A 400 20.93 -23.32 10.08
C LEU A 400 20.00 -22.42 10.91
N GLY A 401 20.07 -22.48 12.24
CA GLY A 401 19.20 -21.68 13.12
C GLY A 401 19.48 -20.18 13.01
N ALA A 402 20.75 -19.78 13.10
CA ALA A 402 21.14 -18.37 12.98
C ALA A 402 20.86 -17.83 11.56
N GLY A 403 21.19 -18.60 10.52
CA GLY A 403 20.93 -18.24 9.15
C GLY A 403 19.43 -18.02 8.87
N ALA A 404 18.56 -18.91 9.37
CA ALA A 404 17.12 -18.73 9.22
C ALA A 404 16.61 -17.43 9.87
N VAL A 405 17.05 -17.13 11.10
CA VAL A 405 16.68 -15.89 11.79
C VAL A 405 17.19 -14.64 11.04
N VAL A 406 18.48 -14.63 10.68
CA VAL A 406 19.10 -13.48 9.99
C VAL A 406 18.47 -13.24 8.62
N THR A 407 18.17 -14.31 7.86
CA THR A 407 17.50 -14.18 6.56
C THR A 407 16.08 -13.64 6.72
N THR A 408 15.32 -14.11 7.73
CA THR A 408 13.96 -13.62 7.98
C THR A 408 13.97 -12.15 8.42
N ALA A 409 14.86 -11.77 9.33
CA ALA A 409 15.01 -10.38 9.75
C ALA A 409 15.47 -9.48 8.58
N GLY A 410 16.38 -9.99 7.74
CA GLY A 410 16.84 -9.30 6.52
C GLY A 410 15.70 -9.08 5.52
N LEU A 411 14.82 -10.08 5.32
CA LEU A 411 13.66 -9.93 4.44
C LEU A 411 12.68 -8.87 4.99
N VAL A 412 12.38 -8.91 6.29
CA VAL A 412 11.48 -7.91 6.91
C VAL A 412 12.06 -6.50 6.78
N ALA A 413 13.35 -6.33 7.07
CA ALA A 413 14.03 -5.04 6.93
C ALA A 413 14.05 -4.56 5.47
N TYR A 414 14.28 -5.47 4.52
CA TYR A 414 14.24 -5.18 3.09
C TYR A 414 12.86 -4.71 2.64
N LEU A 415 11.80 -5.46 2.97
CA LEU A 415 10.43 -5.08 2.60
C LEU A 415 10.01 -3.74 3.23
N ALA A 416 10.40 -3.49 4.48
CA ALA A 416 10.14 -2.21 5.14
C ALA A 416 10.89 -1.04 4.46
N ALA A 417 12.14 -1.26 4.05
CA ALA A 417 12.93 -0.25 3.35
C ALA A 417 12.34 0.06 1.96
N VAL A 418 11.95 -0.97 1.18
CA VAL A 418 11.29 -0.79 -0.11
C VAL A 418 9.95 -0.08 0.05
N ALA A 419 9.15 -0.47 1.04
CA ALA A 419 7.88 0.20 1.31
C ALA A 419 8.05 1.68 1.66
N ARG A 420 9.07 2.02 2.45
CA ARG A 420 9.38 3.42 2.77
C ARG A 420 9.77 4.22 1.55
N LEU A 421 10.71 3.70 0.73
CA LEU A 421 11.10 4.36 -0.52
C LEU A 421 9.89 4.57 -1.44
N ALA A 422 8.97 3.59 -1.51
CA ALA A 422 7.77 3.70 -2.32
C ALA A 422 6.83 4.82 -1.84
N LEU A 423 6.65 4.95 -0.52
CA LEU A 423 5.82 6.00 0.07
C LEU A 423 6.42 7.40 -0.11
N ASP A 424 7.75 7.49 -0.09
CA ASP A 424 8.48 8.75 -0.26
C ASP A 424 8.77 9.06 -1.76
N TYR A 425 8.30 8.22 -2.70
CA TYR A 425 8.58 8.29 -4.15
C TYR A 425 10.09 8.33 -4.49
N GLU A 426 10.92 7.80 -3.60
CA GLU A 426 12.37 7.75 -3.76
C GLU A 426 12.85 6.48 -4.46
N LYS A 427 14.03 6.55 -5.11
CA LYS A 427 14.68 5.43 -5.79
C LYS A 427 16.08 5.22 -5.23
N ASP A 428 16.37 4.00 -4.73
CA ASP A 428 17.69 3.57 -4.29
C ASP A 428 17.99 2.16 -4.80
N ALA A 429 18.76 2.06 -5.89
CA ALA A 429 19.11 0.78 -6.50
C ALA A 429 19.89 -0.15 -5.55
N LEU A 430 20.72 0.40 -4.64
CA LEU A 430 21.45 -0.42 -3.67
C LEU A 430 20.48 -1.09 -2.67
N VAL A 431 19.49 -0.37 -2.20
CA VAL A 431 18.46 -0.92 -1.32
C VAL A 431 17.58 -1.89 -2.10
N VAL A 432 17.04 -1.48 -3.24
CA VAL A 432 16.03 -2.23 -3.98
C VAL A 432 16.63 -3.50 -4.61
N GLN A 433 17.69 -3.38 -5.39
CA GLN A 433 18.31 -4.51 -6.09
C GLN A 433 19.33 -5.22 -5.21
N GLY A 434 20.24 -4.48 -4.59
CA GLY A 434 21.30 -5.03 -3.74
C GLY A 434 20.75 -5.71 -2.49
N GLY A 435 19.74 -5.12 -1.86
CA GLY A 435 19.04 -5.70 -0.70
C GLY A 435 18.41 -7.05 -1.02
N TRP A 436 17.72 -7.17 -2.16
CA TRP A 436 17.14 -8.46 -2.60
C TRP A 436 18.19 -9.53 -2.82
N VAL A 437 19.28 -9.19 -3.53
CA VAL A 437 20.42 -10.11 -3.75
C VAL A 437 21.01 -10.56 -2.41
N ALA A 438 21.19 -9.66 -1.46
CA ALA A 438 21.71 -9.97 -0.13
C ALA A 438 20.79 -10.95 0.64
N VAL A 439 19.47 -10.71 0.66
CA VAL A 439 18.49 -11.61 1.30
C VAL A 439 18.53 -13.01 0.65
N ARG A 440 18.58 -13.10 -0.67
CA ARG A 440 18.70 -14.38 -1.38
C ARG A 440 20.00 -15.10 -1.06
N ALA A 441 21.12 -14.39 -1.04
CA ALA A 441 22.44 -14.97 -0.70
C ALA A 441 22.44 -15.55 0.73
N LEU A 442 21.87 -14.83 1.70
CA LEU A 442 21.67 -15.32 3.08
C LEU A 442 20.77 -16.56 3.12
N GLY A 443 19.67 -16.56 2.37
CA GLY A 443 18.76 -17.69 2.23
C GLY A 443 19.46 -18.93 1.67
N ILE A 444 20.21 -18.78 0.58
CA ILE A 444 20.99 -19.87 -0.03
C ILE A 444 22.03 -20.41 0.96
N ALA A 445 22.77 -19.54 1.65
CA ALA A 445 23.75 -19.94 2.66
C ALA A 445 23.08 -20.76 3.79
N THR A 446 21.88 -20.38 4.19
CA THR A 446 21.09 -21.11 5.19
C THR A 446 20.68 -22.51 4.69
N VAL A 447 20.26 -22.63 3.43
CA VAL A 447 19.96 -23.93 2.80
C VAL A 447 21.21 -24.81 2.69
N VAL A 448 22.38 -24.23 2.38
CA VAL A 448 23.66 -24.96 2.40
C VAL A 448 23.97 -25.51 3.80
N ALA A 449 23.75 -24.71 4.86
CA ALA A 449 23.89 -25.16 6.25
C ALA A 449 22.94 -26.35 6.57
N ALA A 450 21.68 -26.30 6.08
CA ALA A 450 20.74 -27.43 6.20
C ALA A 450 21.25 -28.69 5.48
N ALA A 451 21.74 -28.54 4.23
CA ALA A 451 22.27 -29.66 3.45
C ALA A 451 23.51 -30.29 4.11
N VAL A 452 24.40 -29.47 4.67
CA VAL A 452 25.56 -29.96 5.46
C VAL A 452 25.09 -30.72 6.69
N LEU A 453 24.08 -30.22 7.41
CA LEU A 453 23.51 -30.88 8.58
C LEU A 453 22.94 -32.25 8.21
N VAL A 454 22.15 -32.38 7.15
CA VAL A 454 21.58 -33.64 6.66
C VAL A 454 22.68 -34.64 6.30
N ASN A 455 23.69 -34.22 5.57
CA ASN A 455 24.81 -35.11 5.19
C ASN A 455 25.61 -35.56 6.39
N ARG A 456 25.86 -34.69 7.39
CA ARG A 456 26.54 -35.03 8.62
C ARG A 456 25.75 -36.00 9.47
N LEU A 457 24.43 -35.86 9.50
CA LEU A 457 23.53 -36.83 10.18
C LEU A 457 23.62 -38.21 9.54
N ARG A 458 23.56 -38.30 8.21
CA ARG A 458 23.69 -39.57 7.46
C ARG A 458 25.04 -40.23 7.71
N ASP A 459 26.15 -39.47 7.61
CA ASP A 459 27.51 -39.98 7.87
C ASP A 459 27.72 -40.44 9.30
N THR A 460 27.08 -39.80 10.28
CA THR A 460 27.17 -40.22 11.70
C THR A 460 26.42 -41.51 11.94
N ARG A 461 25.22 -41.67 11.38
CA ARG A 461 24.45 -42.93 11.46
C ARG A 461 25.14 -44.07 10.73
N GLY A 462 25.64 -43.84 9.54
CA GLY A 462 26.36 -44.86 8.74
C GLY A 462 27.65 -45.34 9.41
N ARG A 463 28.44 -44.45 10.03
CA ARG A 463 29.64 -44.84 10.78
C ARG A 463 29.34 -45.65 12.03
N LEU A 464 28.27 -45.35 12.77
CA LEU A 464 27.83 -46.11 13.94
C LEU A 464 27.35 -47.50 13.52
N ALA A 465 26.59 -47.63 12.46
CA ALA A 465 26.13 -48.93 11.94
C ALA A 465 27.30 -49.81 11.45
N ALA A 466 28.26 -49.22 10.71
CA ALA A 466 29.45 -49.92 10.20
C ALA A 466 30.42 -50.36 11.33
N ALA A 467 30.54 -49.57 12.39
CA ALA A 467 31.45 -49.88 13.51
C ALA A 467 30.91 -50.93 14.49
N THR A 468 29.59 -51.08 14.58
CA THR A 468 28.96 -51.93 15.60
C THR A 468 28.27 -53.19 15.04
N GLY A 469 28.09 -53.26 13.70
CA GLY A 469 27.31 -54.36 13.06
C GLY A 469 25.84 -54.41 13.51
N VAL A 470 25.39 -53.47 14.31
CA VAL A 470 24.05 -53.35 14.87
C VAL A 470 23.51 -51.97 14.58
N GLU A 471 22.22 -51.85 14.28
CA GLU A 471 21.60 -50.55 14.22
C GLU A 471 21.86 -49.74 15.50
N PRO A 472 22.28 -48.47 15.40
CA PRO A 472 22.64 -47.68 16.58
C PRO A 472 21.47 -47.62 17.56
N ARG A 473 21.60 -48.26 18.73
CA ARG A 473 20.64 -47.99 19.80
C ARG A 473 20.72 -46.54 20.20
N GLU A 474 19.58 -45.89 20.20
CA GLU A 474 19.50 -44.49 20.62
C GLU A 474 19.98 -44.33 22.07
N PRO A 475 20.78 -43.28 22.36
CA PRO A 475 21.19 -43.00 23.74
C PRO A 475 19.97 -42.91 24.65
N GLN A 476 19.96 -43.70 25.74
CA GLN A 476 18.87 -43.70 26.71
C GLN A 476 19.20 -42.76 27.89
N GLY A 477 18.15 -42.23 28.53
CA GLY A 477 18.26 -41.37 29.70
C GLY A 477 17.76 -39.91 29.44
N ALA A 478 17.37 -39.26 30.51
CA ALA A 478 16.73 -37.92 30.45
C ALA A 478 17.56 -36.88 29.70
N SER A 479 18.89 -36.84 29.86
CA SER A 479 19.75 -35.89 29.14
C SER A 479 19.82 -36.15 27.64
N ALA A 480 19.67 -37.40 27.19
CA ALA A 480 19.64 -37.76 25.79
C ALA A 480 18.32 -37.33 25.13
N VAL A 481 17.21 -37.49 25.86
CA VAL A 481 15.90 -36.99 25.41
C VAL A 481 15.94 -35.47 25.24
N VAL A 482 16.47 -34.72 26.22
CA VAL A 482 16.56 -33.25 26.14
C VAL A 482 17.44 -32.81 24.98
N VAL A 483 18.60 -33.45 24.73
CA VAL A 483 19.46 -33.12 23.57
C VAL A 483 18.73 -33.37 22.24
N ARG A 484 17.92 -34.44 22.15
CA ARG A 484 17.14 -34.77 20.96
C ARG A 484 16.02 -33.75 20.74
N VAL A 485 15.27 -33.40 21.79
CA VAL A 485 14.23 -32.36 21.75
C VAL A 485 14.83 -31.03 21.30
N ALA A 486 15.95 -30.62 21.91
CA ALA A 486 16.64 -29.37 21.54
C ALA A 486 17.10 -29.37 20.08
N PHE A 487 17.64 -30.49 19.57
CA PHE A 487 18.03 -30.61 18.17
C PHE A 487 16.85 -30.44 17.24
N TRP A 488 15.75 -31.18 17.49
CA TRP A 488 14.57 -31.11 16.64
C TRP A 488 13.81 -29.78 16.77
N ALA A 489 13.86 -29.12 17.92
CA ALA A 489 13.32 -27.78 18.08
C ALA A 489 14.01 -26.79 17.15
N VAL A 490 15.36 -26.80 17.09
CA VAL A 490 16.10 -25.94 16.15
C VAL A 490 15.78 -26.29 14.70
N VAL A 491 15.74 -27.59 14.36
CA VAL A 491 15.42 -28.01 12.99
C VAL A 491 13.99 -27.59 12.61
N ALA A 492 13.01 -27.84 13.47
CA ALA A 492 11.61 -27.47 13.20
C ALA A 492 11.43 -25.95 13.06
N GLY A 493 12.00 -25.16 13.99
CA GLY A 493 11.95 -23.71 13.93
C GLY A 493 12.61 -23.15 12.67
N ALA A 494 13.80 -23.65 12.33
CA ALA A 494 14.48 -23.23 11.10
C ALA A 494 13.70 -23.63 9.84
N THR A 495 13.13 -24.84 9.80
CA THR A 495 12.31 -25.29 8.67
C THR A 495 11.07 -24.42 8.51
N ALA A 496 10.39 -24.06 9.59
CA ALA A 496 9.24 -23.16 9.55
C ALA A 496 9.63 -21.80 8.95
N LEU A 497 10.75 -21.20 9.37
CA LEU A 497 11.25 -19.95 8.77
C LEU A 497 11.64 -20.11 7.30
N LEU A 498 12.29 -21.22 6.91
CA LEU A 498 12.64 -21.47 5.50
C LEU A 498 11.38 -21.60 4.62
N VAL A 499 10.33 -22.25 5.12
CA VAL A 499 9.05 -22.35 4.41
C VAL A 499 8.37 -20.97 4.30
N THR A 500 8.40 -20.17 5.38
CA THR A 500 7.92 -18.79 5.34
C THR A 500 8.71 -17.95 4.33
N LEU A 501 10.04 -18.05 4.30
CA LEU A 501 10.88 -17.37 3.31
C LEU A 501 10.59 -17.85 1.88
N ALA A 502 10.28 -19.14 1.70
CA ALA A 502 9.86 -19.69 0.40
C ALA A 502 8.51 -19.12 -0.02
N TYR A 503 7.55 -19.00 0.91
CA TYR A 503 6.27 -18.34 0.66
C TYR A 503 6.47 -16.91 0.14
N TRP A 504 7.43 -16.15 0.69
CA TRP A 504 7.75 -14.78 0.25
C TRP A 504 8.67 -14.70 -0.99
N GLY A 505 8.98 -15.81 -1.64
CA GLY A 505 9.70 -15.83 -2.91
C GLY A 505 11.22 -15.80 -2.83
N VAL A 506 11.83 -15.88 -1.64
CA VAL A 506 13.30 -15.81 -1.46
C VAL A 506 14.05 -16.89 -2.26
N TYR A 507 13.46 -18.07 -2.43
CA TYR A 507 14.05 -19.22 -3.13
C TYR A 507 13.55 -19.42 -4.56
N GLN A 508 12.82 -18.45 -5.11
CA GLN A 508 12.29 -18.55 -6.45
C GLN A 508 13.39 -18.76 -7.51
N LEU A 509 13.12 -19.61 -8.50
CA LEU A 509 13.99 -19.78 -9.67
C LEU A 509 13.73 -18.61 -10.64
N GLY A 510 14.79 -17.95 -11.05
CA GLY A 510 14.75 -16.71 -11.83
C GLY A 510 15.28 -15.51 -11.02
N ILE A 511 15.78 -14.51 -11.74
CA ILE A 511 16.28 -13.25 -11.18
C ILE A 511 15.16 -12.21 -11.26
#